data_fc5d3ef138c144392372994643fb7e27
#
_entry.id   fc5d3ef138c144392372994643fb7e27
#
_cell.length_a   1.000
_cell.length_b   1.000
_cell.length_c   1.000
_cell.angle_alpha   90.00
_cell.angle_beta   90.00
_cell.angle_gamma   90.00
#
_symmetry.space_group_name_H-M   'P 1'
#
loop_
_entity.id
_entity.type
_entity.pdbx_description
1 polymer ?
#
loop_
_entity_poly.entity_id
_entity_poly.type
_entity_poly.pdbx_seq_one_letter_code
_entity_poly.pdbx_strand_id
1 'polypeptide(L)'
;RKVPADAVPDKYEYKFKYKKDGKEQEFAMSNLPDSTWEFVERKQTLVAKGKNNEPKIKDFDLKTMDGADISGDILEQKGEYYLLFVQSFDDLKTTDKWMKEVSELAKTKKLLLVTSVPDAAKDFFASDIILGQLDIVTCDVTAIKTAARAIPTLYKMNGPVVVEKWSAESFNKLN
;
A
#
# COMPACT_ATOMS: atom_id res chain seq x y z
N ARG A 1 -5.09 -1.69 -3.43
CA ARG A 1 -4.37 -2.05 -4.69
C ARG A 1 -5.30 -2.46 -5.85
N LYS A 2 -6.60 -2.22 -5.75
CA LYS A 2 -7.49 -2.48 -6.89
C LYS A 2 -7.36 -1.33 -7.88
N VAL A 3 -7.16 -1.68 -9.15
CA VAL A 3 -7.28 -0.72 -10.25
C VAL A 3 -8.72 -0.18 -10.28
N PRO A 4 -8.93 1.09 -10.68
CA PRO A 4 -10.27 1.65 -10.84
C PRO A 4 -11.17 0.77 -11.71
N ALA A 5 -12.49 0.82 -11.47
CA ALA A 5 -13.45 0.02 -12.23
C ALA A 5 -13.53 0.41 -13.72
N ASP A 6 -13.09 1.62 -14.07
CA ASP A 6 -12.97 2.16 -15.42
C ASP A 6 -11.57 1.98 -16.03
N ALA A 7 -10.75 1.10 -15.44
CA ALA A 7 -9.42 0.82 -15.94
C ALA A 7 -9.48 0.14 -17.31
N VAL A 8 -8.69 0.67 -18.24
CA VAL A 8 -8.45 0.08 -19.56
C VAL A 8 -7.03 -0.47 -19.55
N PRO A 9 -6.84 -1.81 -19.71
CA PRO A 9 -5.51 -2.40 -19.68
C PRO A 9 -4.66 -1.97 -20.88
N ASP A 10 -3.35 -2.02 -20.70
CA ASP A 10 -2.41 -1.87 -21.80
C ASP A 10 -2.61 -3.01 -22.81
N LYS A 11 -2.54 -2.68 -24.09
CA LYS A 11 -2.61 -3.66 -25.16
C LYS A 11 -1.23 -3.90 -25.75
N TYR A 12 -0.80 -5.14 -25.71
CA TYR A 12 0.49 -5.58 -26.23
C TYR A 12 0.34 -6.48 -27.43
N GLU A 13 1.26 -6.36 -28.38
CA GLU A 13 1.47 -7.28 -29.48
C GLU A 13 2.73 -8.09 -29.21
N TYR A 14 2.65 -9.38 -29.46
CA TYR A 14 3.76 -10.31 -29.28
C TYR A 14 4.26 -10.80 -30.62
N LYS A 15 5.57 -10.67 -30.86
CA LYS A 15 6.28 -11.27 -31.98
C LYS A 15 7.27 -12.29 -31.46
N PHE A 16 7.35 -13.39 -32.14
CA PHE A 16 8.19 -14.52 -31.80
C PHE A 16 9.26 -14.66 -32.88
N LYS A 17 10.52 -14.60 -32.49
CA LYS A 17 11.62 -14.79 -33.41
C LYS A 17 12.05 -16.25 -33.39
N TYR A 18 12.13 -16.84 -34.53
CA TYR A 18 12.62 -18.20 -34.76
C TYR A 18 13.76 -18.21 -35.75
N LYS A 19 14.58 -19.26 -35.69
CA LYS A 19 15.74 -19.47 -36.55
C LYS A 19 15.65 -20.81 -37.24
N LYS A 20 15.97 -20.84 -38.54
CA LYS A 20 16.13 -22.05 -39.34
C LYS A 20 17.24 -21.85 -40.38
N ASP A 21 18.14 -22.80 -40.51
CA ASP A 21 19.26 -22.77 -41.48
C ASP A 21 20.09 -21.47 -41.42
N GLY A 22 20.32 -20.97 -40.21
CA GLY A 22 21.08 -19.74 -39.98
C GLY A 22 20.29 -18.43 -40.22
N LYS A 23 19.03 -18.48 -40.69
CA LYS A 23 18.18 -17.31 -40.94
C LYS A 23 17.18 -17.12 -39.82
N GLU A 24 17.05 -15.88 -39.35
CA GLU A 24 16.06 -15.49 -38.33
C GLU A 24 14.83 -14.86 -39.00
N GLN A 25 13.65 -15.18 -38.49
CA GLN A 25 12.39 -14.61 -38.95
C GLN A 25 11.44 -14.36 -37.75
N GLU A 26 10.66 -13.28 -37.84
CA GLU A 26 9.63 -12.93 -36.84
C GLU A 26 8.26 -13.47 -37.27
N PHE A 27 7.53 -14.06 -36.32
CA PHE A 27 6.19 -14.61 -36.49
C PHE A 27 5.22 -14.00 -35.51
N ALA A 28 3.99 -13.80 -35.93
CA ALA A 28 2.90 -13.45 -35.03
C ALA A 28 2.41 -14.67 -34.25
N MET A 29 1.78 -14.47 -33.07
CA MET A 29 1.22 -15.58 -32.30
C MET A 29 0.19 -16.42 -33.03
N SER A 30 -0.54 -15.80 -33.98
CA SER A 30 -1.54 -16.49 -34.84
C SER A 30 -0.95 -17.32 -35.97
N ASN A 31 0.35 -17.21 -36.24
CA ASN A 31 1.01 -17.86 -37.37
C ASN A 31 2.44 -18.29 -36.98
N LEU A 32 2.55 -19.13 -35.94
CA LEU A 32 3.84 -19.68 -35.51
C LEU A 32 4.34 -20.74 -36.51
N PRO A 33 5.67 -20.85 -36.69
CA PRO A 33 6.25 -21.83 -37.58
C PRO A 33 6.14 -23.26 -37.00
N ASP A 34 6.40 -24.25 -37.85
CA ASP A 34 6.43 -25.65 -37.46
C ASP A 34 7.66 -26.00 -36.58
N SER A 35 7.71 -27.25 -36.13
CA SER A 35 8.75 -27.77 -35.23
C SER A 35 10.16 -27.84 -35.83
N THR A 36 10.33 -27.48 -37.09
CA THR A 36 11.66 -27.43 -37.76
C THR A 36 12.40 -26.10 -37.47
N TRP A 37 11.71 -25.14 -36.84
CA TRP A 37 12.27 -23.85 -36.46
C TRP A 37 12.63 -23.84 -34.97
N GLU A 38 13.77 -23.28 -34.66
CA GLU A 38 14.25 -23.11 -33.29
C GLU A 38 13.79 -21.74 -32.74
N PHE A 39 13.17 -21.73 -31.54
CA PHE A 39 12.76 -20.50 -30.88
C PHE A 39 14.00 -19.72 -30.40
N VAL A 40 14.05 -18.44 -30.70
CA VAL A 40 15.15 -17.54 -30.28
C VAL A 40 14.69 -16.61 -29.15
N GLU A 41 13.67 -15.78 -29.39
CA GLU A 41 13.18 -14.81 -28.40
C GLU A 41 11.72 -14.43 -28.64
N ARG A 42 11.08 -13.89 -27.58
CA ARG A 42 9.78 -13.25 -27.65
C ARG A 42 9.92 -11.75 -27.47
N LYS A 43 9.41 -10.98 -28.42
CA LYS A 43 9.37 -9.53 -28.40
C LYS A 43 7.98 -9.06 -28.03
N GLN A 44 7.87 -8.17 -27.04
CA GLN A 44 6.61 -7.56 -26.63
C GLN A 44 6.64 -6.08 -27.00
N THR A 45 5.65 -5.60 -27.71
CA THR A 45 5.52 -4.19 -28.10
C THR A 45 4.21 -3.64 -27.57
N LEU A 46 4.25 -2.51 -26.89
CA LEU A 46 3.05 -1.81 -26.43
C LEU A 46 2.37 -1.15 -27.65
N VAL A 47 1.17 -1.62 -28.00
CA VAL A 47 0.40 -1.13 -29.15
C VAL A 47 -0.53 0.01 -28.74
N ALA A 48 -1.15 -0.10 -27.57
CA ALA A 48 -1.99 0.94 -27.02
C ALA A 48 -1.80 1.02 -25.51
N LYS A 49 -1.52 2.20 -25.02
CA LYS A 49 -1.43 2.46 -23.57
C LYS A 49 -2.84 2.51 -23.00
N GLY A 50 -3.06 1.74 -21.94
CA GLY A 50 -4.30 1.76 -21.17
C GLY A 50 -4.54 3.09 -20.47
N LYS A 51 -5.71 3.21 -19.87
CA LYS A 51 -6.07 4.37 -19.01
C LYS A 51 -6.49 3.85 -17.65
N ASN A 52 -6.12 4.57 -16.59
CA ASN A 52 -6.48 4.26 -15.20
C ASN A 52 -6.12 2.80 -14.78
N ASN A 53 -5.17 2.16 -15.47
CA ASN A 53 -4.77 0.77 -15.24
C ASN A 53 -3.75 0.59 -14.11
N GLU A 54 -3.44 1.67 -13.40
CA GLU A 54 -2.57 1.65 -12.23
C GLU A 54 -3.38 2.01 -10.98
N PRO A 55 -3.12 1.38 -9.84
CA PRO A 55 -3.71 1.80 -8.57
C PRO A 55 -3.35 3.26 -8.29
N LYS A 56 -4.27 4.03 -7.72
CA LYS A 56 -4.02 5.43 -7.33
C LYS A 56 -2.87 5.58 -6.33
N ILE A 57 -2.65 4.57 -5.51
CA ILE A 57 -1.51 4.46 -4.58
C ILE A 57 -0.78 3.17 -4.93
N LYS A 58 0.38 3.28 -5.58
CA LYS A 58 1.14 2.12 -6.09
C LYS A 58 1.87 1.37 -4.98
N ASP A 59 2.42 2.10 -4.03
CA ASP A 59 3.42 1.61 -3.08
C ASP A 59 2.92 1.65 -1.63
N PHE A 60 1.60 1.48 -1.42
CA PHE A 60 1.03 1.39 -0.08
C PHE A 60 1.15 -0.05 0.43
N ASP A 61 2.37 -0.39 0.85
CA ASP A 61 2.69 -1.68 1.44
C ASP A 61 2.78 -1.54 2.95
N LEU A 62 1.99 -2.33 3.65
CA LEU A 62 2.02 -2.45 5.11
C LEU A 62 2.88 -3.66 5.46
N LYS A 63 3.95 -3.43 6.21
CA LYS A 63 4.91 -4.47 6.56
C LYS A 63 5.07 -4.57 8.07
N THR A 64 5.39 -5.75 8.54
CA THR A 64 5.89 -5.94 9.90
C THR A 64 7.24 -5.24 10.09
N MET A 65 7.72 -5.15 11.32
CA MET A 65 9.02 -4.52 11.60
C MET A 65 10.21 -5.30 11.02
N ASP A 66 10.07 -6.59 10.81
CA ASP A 66 11.05 -7.48 10.15
C ASP A 66 10.89 -7.51 8.62
N GLY A 67 9.97 -6.70 8.06
CA GLY A 67 9.84 -6.45 6.64
C GLY A 67 8.88 -7.36 5.87
N ALA A 68 8.17 -8.27 6.54
CA ALA A 68 7.16 -9.12 5.90
C ALA A 68 5.94 -8.28 5.45
N ASP A 69 5.47 -8.45 4.21
CA ASP A 69 4.27 -7.78 3.69
C ASP A 69 3.01 -8.41 4.30
N ILE A 70 2.28 -7.61 5.07
CA ILE A 70 1.01 -7.97 5.72
C ILE A 70 -0.16 -7.11 5.22
N SER A 71 0.01 -6.43 4.08
CA SER A 71 -1.02 -5.55 3.51
C SER A 71 -2.34 -6.27 3.27
N GLY A 72 -2.28 -7.51 2.76
CA GLY A 72 -3.46 -8.34 2.55
C GLY A 72 -4.18 -8.64 3.86
N ASP A 73 -3.46 -9.13 4.85
CA ASP A 73 -4.02 -9.53 6.15
C ASP A 73 -4.70 -8.35 6.88
N ILE A 74 -4.09 -7.15 6.79
CA ILE A 74 -4.65 -5.95 7.40
C ILE A 74 -5.85 -5.43 6.60
N LEU A 75 -5.72 -5.28 5.27
CA LEU A 75 -6.75 -4.62 4.46
C LEU A 75 -7.96 -5.53 4.15
N GLU A 76 -7.81 -6.85 4.22
CA GLU A 76 -8.89 -7.81 3.97
C GLU A 76 -9.56 -8.31 5.26
N GLN A 77 -9.10 -7.86 6.43
CA GLN A 77 -9.73 -8.23 7.70
C GLN A 77 -11.18 -7.75 7.77
N LYS A 78 -12.03 -8.56 8.40
CA LYS A 78 -13.45 -8.23 8.57
C LYS A 78 -13.66 -7.30 9.75
N GLY A 79 -14.66 -6.41 9.62
CA GLY A 79 -15.06 -5.51 10.67
C GLY A 79 -14.30 -4.18 10.68
N GLU A 80 -14.62 -3.36 11.67
CA GLU A 80 -14.02 -2.04 11.83
C GLU A 80 -12.69 -2.12 12.55
N TYR A 81 -11.71 -1.36 12.06
CA TYR A 81 -10.41 -1.17 12.69
C TYR A 81 -9.89 0.23 12.36
N TYR A 82 -8.83 0.63 13.02
CA TYR A 82 -8.27 1.97 12.88
C TYR A 82 -6.79 1.93 12.50
N LEU A 83 -6.37 2.87 11.65
CA LEU A 83 -4.98 3.09 11.28
C LEU A 83 -4.57 4.49 11.69
N LEU A 84 -3.63 4.60 12.62
CA LEU A 84 -3.02 5.85 13.03
C LEU A 84 -1.74 6.08 12.23
N PHE A 85 -1.75 7.05 11.35
CA PHE A 85 -0.60 7.42 10.54
C PHE A 85 0.24 8.50 11.23
N VAL A 86 1.50 8.19 11.48
CA VAL A 86 2.50 9.13 12.02
C VAL A 86 3.76 9.01 11.18
N GLN A 87 4.06 10.02 10.36
CA GLN A 87 5.22 10.02 9.47
C GLN A 87 6.51 10.50 10.15
N SER A 88 6.41 11.35 11.18
CA SER A 88 7.51 11.84 12.03
C SER A 88 6.99 12.13 13.42
N PHE A 89 7.87 12.05 14.41
CA PHE A 89 7.60 12.36 15.83
C PHE A 89 8.29 13.66 16.30
N ASP A 90 9.04 14.33 15.44
CA ASP A 90 9.91 15.45 15.80
C ASP A 90 9.15 16.64 16.43
N ASP A 91 7.97 16.94 15.91
CA ASP A 91 7.12 18.04 16.38
C ASP A 91 5.97 17.60 17.30
N LEU A 92 5.89 16.30 17.63
CA LEU A 92 4.86 15.76 18.50
C LEU A 92 5.31 15.75 19.96
N LYS A 93 4.35 15.94 20.87
CA LYS A 93 4.59 15.88 22.32
C LYS A 93 3.69 14.81 22.94
N THR A 94 4.22 14.09 23.92
CA THR A 94 3.46 13.09 24.69
C THR A 94 2.32 13.72 25.52
N THR A 95 2.32 15.04 25.67
CA THR A 95 1.27 15.83 26.32
C THR A 95 0.20 16.35 25.37
N ASP A 96 0.32 16.08 24.06
CA ASP A 96 -0.64 16.55 23.07
C ASP A 96 -2.03 15.94 23.33
N LYS A 97 -3.06 16.75 23.14
CA LYS A 97 -4.44 16.34 23.44
C LYS A 97 -4.88 15.10 22.66
N TRP A 98 -4.43 14.96 21.42
CA TRP A 98 -4.77 13.83 20.57
C TRP A 98 -4.31 12.48 21.17
N MET A 99 -3.23 12.46 21.95
CA MET A 99 -2.73 11.25 22.62
C MET A 99 -3.79 10.62 23.52
N LYS A 100 -4.47 11.44 24.32
CA LYS A 100 -5.55 10.97 25.20
C LYS A 100 -6.71 10.38 24.41
N GLU A 101 -7.14 11.07 23.36
CA GLU A 101 -8.27 10.62 22.53
C GLU A 101 -7.97 9.26 21.84
N VAL A 102 -6.75 9.12 21.32
CA VAL A 102 -6.31 7.87 20.67
C VAL A 102 -6.10 6.75 21.68
N SER A 103 -5.56 7.05 22.88
CA SER A 103 -5.40 6.07 23.96
C SER A 103 -6.77 5.53 24.41
N GLU A 104 -7.78 6.38 24.57
CA GLU A 104 -9.14 5.93 24.92
C GLU A 104 -9.73 5.06 23.79
N LEU A 105 -9.55 5.43 22.54
CA LEU A 105 -9.98 4.61 21.38
C LEU A 105 -9.32 3.23 21.40
N ALA A 106 -8.02 3.17 21.64
CA ALA A 106 -7.24 1.93 21.62
C ALA A 106 -7.64 0.93 22.72
N LYS A 107 -8.28 1.37 23.81
CA LYS A 107 -8.79 0.48 24.85
C LYS A 107 -9.92 -0.44 24.36
N THR A 108 -10.68 0.00 23.38
CA THR A 108 -11.91 -0.69 22.95
C THR A 108 -11.93 -1.07 21.49
N LYS A 109 -11.04 -0.52 20.69
CA LYS A 109 -10.99 -0.71 19.24
C LYS A 109 -9.61 -1.21 18.81
N LYS A 110 -9.61 -2.04 17.75
CA LYS A 110 -8.36 -2.46 17.11
C LYS A 110 -7.73 -1.26 16.42
N LEU A 111 -6.57 -0.85 16.89
CA LEU A 111 -5.79 0.27 16.37
C LEU A 111 -4.39 -0.20 16.01
N LEU A 112 -3.94 0.15 14.82
CA LEU A 112 -2.60 -0.13 14.32
C LEU A 112 -1.88 1.19 14.08
N LEU A 113 -0.63 1.30 14.50
CA LEU A 113 0.23 2.44 14.21
C LEU A 113 0.97 2.23 12.89
N VAL A 114 0.78 3.11 11.93
CA VAL A 114 1.45 3.08 10.62
C VAL A 114 2.49 4.18 10.55
N THR A 115 3.76 3.80 10.42
CA THR A 115 4.88 4.75 10.40
C THR A 115 6.02 4.28 9.48
N SER A 116 6.86 5.21 9.06
CA SER A 116 8.13 4.92 8.39
C SER A 116 9.32 4.87 9.35
N VAL A 117 9.13 5.23 10.63
CA VAL A 117 10.16 5.35 11.67
C VAL A 117 9.74 4.57 12.93
N PRO A 118 9.74 3.22 12.86
CA PRO A 118 9.17 2.38 13.93
C PRO A 118 9.92 2.49 15.27
N ASP A 119 11.23 2.70 15.27
CA ASP A 119 11.99 2.84 16.51
C ASP A 119 11.65 4.15 17.23
N ALA A 120 11.55 5.27 16.50
CA ALA A 120 11.09 6.53 17.05
C ALA A 120 9.65 6.45 17.60
N ALA A 121 8.80 5.64 16.96
CA ALA A 121 7.46 5.38 17.45
C ALA A 121 7.46 4.66 18.80
N LYS A 122 8.28 3.60 18.95
CA LYS A 122 8.43 2.87 20.21
C LYS A 122 8.90 3.80 21.34
N ASP A 123 9.93 4.59 21.07
CA ASP A 123 10.46 5.52 22.05
C ASP A 123 9.43 6.58 22.48
N PHE A 124 8.71 7.13 21.51
CA PHE A 124 7.69 8.15 21.76
C PHE A 124 6.53 7.64 22.61
N PHE A 125 6.03 6.43 22.34
CA PHE A 125 4.91 5.83 23.05
C PHE A 125 5.31 5.03 24.29
N ALA A 126 6.60 4.86 24.58
CA ALA A 126 7.10 4.00 25.67
C ALA A 126 6.52 4.34 27.05
N SER A 127 6.17 5.59 27.29
CA SER A 127 5.60 6.04 28.56
C SER A 127 4.07 5.87 28.69
N ASP A 128 3.38 5.60 27.59
CA ASP A 128 1.92 5.35 27.58
C ASP A 128 1.65 3.85 27.61
N ILE A 129 0.92 3.39 28.63
CA ILE A 129 0.65 1.97 28.87
C ILE A 129 -0.16 1.34 27.72
N ILE A 130 -1.05 2.11 27.09
CA ILE A 130 -1.94 1.62 26.04
C ILE A 130 -1.25 1.78 24.68
N LEU A 131 -0.77 2.97 24.36
CA LEU A 131 -0.17 3.26 23.06
C LEU A 131 1.20 2.57 22.87
N GLY A 132 1.92 2.31 23.97
CA GLY A 132 3.16 1.52 23.95
C GLY A 132 2.96 0.04 23.58
N GLN A 133 1.71 -0.46 23.60
CA GLN A 133 1.36 -1.83 23.21
C GLN A 133 0.73 -1.94 21.82
N LEU A 134 0.65 -0.82 21.07
CA LEU A 134 0.09 -0.85 19.71
C LEU A 134 0.97 -1.69 18.77
N ASP A 135 0.31 -2.44 17.91
CA ASP A 135 0.98 -3.09 16.78
C ASP A 135 1.51 -2.03 15.82
N ILE A 136 2.83 -1.99 15.65
CA ILE A 136 3.50 -1.07 14.74
C ILE A 136 3.65 -1.74 13.37
N VAL A 137 3.13 -1.06 12.37
CA VAL A 137 3.20 -1.45 10.96
C VAL A 137 4.03 -0.43 10.20
N THR A 138 5.01 -0.90 9.46
CA THR A 138 5.87 -0.03 8.65
C THR A 138 5.29 0.20 7.27
N CYS A 139 5.45 1.42 6.77
CA CYS A 139 5.02 1.82 5.43
C CYS A 139 6.00 2.84 4.85
N ASP A 140 6.12 2.89 3.52
CA ASP A 140 6.94 3.89 2.85
C ASP A 140 6.50 5.32 3.20
N VAL A 141 7.46 6.21 3.44
CA VAL A 141 7.21 7.59 3.85
C VAL A 141 6.40 8.37 2.79
N THR A 142 6.64 8.12 1.50
CA THR A 142 5.91 8.78 0.41
C THR A 142 4.47 8.31 0.34
N ALA A 143 4.25 7.01 0.57
CA ALA A 143 2.92 6.43 0.68
C ALA A 143 2.14 7.01 1.88
N ILE A 144 2.79 7.13 3.05
CA ILE A 144 2.20 7.78 4.23
C ILE A 144 1.84 9.24 3.94
N LYS A 145 2.75 10.03 3.36
CA LYS A 145 2.51 11.44 3.01
C LYS A 145 1.35 11.61 2.03
N THR A 146 1.19 10.66 1.12
CA THR A 146 0.07 10.66 0.16
C THR A 146 -1.26 10.34 0.84
N ALA A 147 -1.28 9.38 1.75
CA ALA A 147 -2.47 8.99 2.50
C ALA A 147 -2.83 10.02 3.58
N ALA A 148 -1.83 10.49 4.34
CA ALA A 148 -1.99 11.27 5.56
C ALA A 148 -1.17 12.56 5.52
N ARG A 149 -1.77 13.66 5.08
CA ARG A 149 -1.10 14.97 4.96
C ARG A 149 -0.92 15.70 6.29
N ALA A 150 -1.75 15.40 7.28
CA ALA A 150 -1.62 15.91 8.65
C ALA A 150 -0.94 14.88 9.55
N ILE A 151 -0.26 15.35 10.60
CA ILE A 151 0.45 14.50 11.56
C ILE A 151 -0.12 14.78 12.96
N PRO A 152 -0.65 13.78 13.64
CA PRO A 152 -1.10 12.48 13.13
C PRO A 152 -2.41 12.54 12.33
N THR A 153 -2.68 11.48 11.58
CA THR A 153 -3.96 11.26 10.91
C THR A 153 -4.52 9.90 11.29
N LEU A 154 -5.80 9.83 11.64
CA LEU A 154 -6.50 8.60 11.99
C LEU A 154 -7.50 8.23 10.88
N TYR A 155 -7.48 6.98 10.44
CA TYR A 155 -8.45 6.39 9.55
C TYR A 155 -9.30 5.36 10.29
N LYS A 156 -10.61 5.44 10.11
CA LYS A 156 -11.53 4.34 10.40
C LYS A 156 -11.70 3.52 9.14
N MET A 157 -11.44 2.23 9.25
CA MET A 157 -11.48 1.29 8.15
C MET A 157 -12.60 0.27 8.35
N ASN A 158 -13.16 -0.21 7.24
CA ASN A 158 -13.98 -1.41 7.21
C ASN A 158 -13.51 -2.26 6.01
N GLY A 159 -12.78 -3.33 6.31
CA GLY A 159 -12.01 -4.00 5.27
C GLY A 159 -11.06 -3.02 4.57
N PRO A 160 -10.98 -3.02 3.23
CA PRO A 160 -10.09 -2.13 2.47
C PRO A 160 -10.65 -0.71 2.27
N VAL A 161 -11.78 -0.38 2.87
CA VAL A 161 -12.49 0.89 2.65
C VAL A 161 -12.23 1.84 3.80
N VAL A 162 -11.80 3.07 3.49
CA VAL A 162 -11.75 4.17 4.44
C VAL A 162 -13.17 4.69 4.66
N VAL A 163 -13.70 4.52 5.88
CA VAL A 163 -15.04 4.97 6.26
C VAL A 163 -15.00 6.43 6.70
N GLU A 164 -14.04 6.77 7.57
CA GLU A 164 -13.87 8.12 8.11
C GLU A 164 -12.38 8.44 8.26
N LYS A 165 -12.07 9.73 8.31
CA LYS A 165 -10.71 10.24 8.44
C LYS A 165 -10.69 11.50 9.29
N TRP A 166 -9.75 11.55 10.25
CA TRP A 166 -9.55 12.68 11.14
C TRP A 166 -8.07 13.12 11.16
N SER A 167 -7.85 14.42 11.26
CA SER A 167 -6.56 14.99 11.67
C SER A 167 -6.53 15.17 13.20
N ALA A 168 -5.35 15.36 13.78
CA ALA A 168 -5.19 15.56 15.23
C ALA A 168 -6.14 16.60 15.83
N GLU A 169 -6.40 17.70 15.12
CA GLU A 169 -7.30 18.76 15.55
C GLU A 169 -8.77 18.33 15.69
N SER A 170 -9.16 17.25 15.02
CA SER A 170 -10.54 16.75 15.00
C SER A 170 -10.73 15.44 15.76
N PHE A 171 -9.73 14.94 16.49
CA PHE A 171 -9.85 13.70 17.28
C PHE A 171 -10.86 13.81 18.43
N ASN A 172 -11.17 15.01 18.89
CA ASN A 172 -12.25 15.25 19.86
C ASN A 172 -13.66 14.87 19.32
N LYS A 173 -13.77 14.51 18.06
CA LYS A 173 -15.00 14.03 17.40
C LYS A 173 -15.02 12.50 17.22
N LEU A 174 -14.03 11.80 17.79
CA LEU A 174 -14.02 10.34 17.88
C LEU A 174 -15.07 9.92 18.91
N ASN A 175 -16.25 9.49 18.45
CA ASN A 175 -17.34 8.95 19.25
C ASN A 175 -17.46 7.45 19.04
#